data_44b44890d4eec80cc58238f254d33ff1
#
_entry.id   44b44890d4eec80cc58238f254d33ff1
#
_cell.length_a   1.000
_cell.length_b   1.000
_cell.length_c   1.000
_cell.angle_alpha   90.00
_cell.angle_beta   90.00
_cell.angle_gamma   90.00
#
_symmetry.space_group_name_H-M   'P 1'
#
loop_
_entity.id
_entity.type
_entity.pdbx_description
1 polymer ?
#
loop_
_entity_poly.entity_id
_entity_poly.type
_entity_poly.pdbx_seq_one_letter_code
_entity_poly.pdbx_strand_id
1 'polypeptide(L)'
;MTIREAIEAVDRLTPNQYENIDKVRWLSELDGVVYLEIEKTHESGNPVCEPWVRTRDPLDREWCGCVPQEKPNEQTFDGYPETVDLDTKLRIPWPYDEIYRWYLEMKISDANGEMTRYNNAMIKYNAYYTAYQDFYNRTNMPKMTAPFIHL
;
A
#
# COMPACT_ATOMS: atom_id res chain seq x y z
N MET A 1 -8.63 5.88 -5.35
CA MET A 1 -8.70 5.60 -6.81
C MET A 1 -9.14 4.16 -7.03
N THR A 2 -9.98 3.91 -8.04
CA THR A 2 -10.32 2.56 -8.50
C THR A 2 -9.43 2.15 -9.68
N ILE A 3 -9.42 0.86 -10.02
CA ILE A 3 -8.69 0.36 -11.20
C ILE A 3 -9.13 1.10 -12.46
N ARG A 4 -10.44 1.29 -12.65
CA ARG A 4 -11.03 2.04 -13.78
C ARG A 4 -10.49 3.47 -13.84
N GLU A 5 -10.52 4.19 -12.72
CA GLU A 5 -10.05 5.58 -12.67
C GLU A 5 -8.56 5.70 -13.01
N ALA A 6 -7.73 4.75 -12.55
CA ALA A 6 -6.31 4.72 -12.87
C ALA A 6 -6.06 4.51 -14.37
N ILE A 7 -6.76 3.55 -14.99
CA ILE A 7 -6.66 3.26 -16.41
C ILE A 7 -7.12 4.45 -17.24
N GLU A 8 -8.29 5.02 -16.95
CA GLU A 8 -8.83 6.18 -17.67
C GLU A 8 -7.94 7.42 -17.54
N ALA A 9 -7.31 7.62 -16.37
CA ALA A 9 -6.39 8.73 -16.16
C ALA A 9 -5.17 8.64 -17.08
N VAL A 10 -4.62 7.43 -17.28
CA VAL A 10 -3.49 7.23 -18.19
C VAL A 10 -3.92 7.32 -19.64
N ASP A 11 -5.00 6.66 -20.02
CA ASP A 11 -5.46 6.62 -21.42
C ASP A 11 -5.84 8.01 -21.94
N ARG A 12 -6.31 8.90 -21.07
CA ARG A 12 -6.61 10.28 -21.42
C ARG A 12 -5.36 11.09 -21.74
N LEU A 13 -4.25 10.81 -21.07
CA LEU A 13 -2.99 11.58 -21.19
C LEU A 13 -2.01 10.96 -22.17
N THR A 14 -2.00 9.63 -22.23
CA THR A 14 -1.06 8.86 -23.04
C THR A 14 -1.85 7.81 -23.83
N PRO A 15 -2.34 8.17 -25.03
CA PRO A 15 -3.00 7.20 -25.91
C PRO A 15 -2.08 6.00 -26.16
N ASN A 16 -2.60 4.81 -25.93
CA ASN A 16 -1.85 3.56 -26.04
C ASN A 16 -2.75 2.46 -26.59
N GLN A 17 -2.14 1.37 -27.03
CA GLN A 17 -2.82 0.20 -27.63
C GLN A 17 -2.92 -1.01 -26.70
N TYR A 18 -2.49 -0.85 -25.42
CA TYR A 18 -2.51 -1.93 -24.46
C TYR A 18 -3.92 -2.17 -23.92
N GLU A 19 -4.29 -3.44 -23.78
CA GLU A 19 -5.58 -3.84 -23.25
C GLU A 19 -5.68 -3.56 -21.73
N ASN A 20 -6.91 -3.48 -21.24
CA ASN A 20 -7.14 -3.26 -19.81
C ASN A 20 -6.57 -4.39 -18.94
N ILE A 21 -6.52 -5.62 -19.49
CA ILE A 21 -5.95 -6.78 -18.80
C ILE A 21 -4.47 -6.56 -18.47
N ASP A 22 -3.69 -6.06 -19.42
CA ASP A 22 -2.27 -5.76 -19.20
C ASP A 22 -2.08 -4.68 -18.13
N LYS A 23 -2.90 -3.64 -18.17
CA LYS A 23 -2.86 -2.55 -17.18
C LYS A 23 -3.28 -3.03 -15.79
N VAL A 24 -4.28 -3.89 -15.68
CA VAL A 24 -4.68 -4.53 -14.41
C VAL A 24 -3.55 -5.37 -13.84
N ARG A 25 -2.84 -6.12 -14.68
CA ARG A 25 -1.68 -6.90 -14.26
C ARG A 25 -0.58 -6.01 -13.70
N TRP A 26 -0.24 -4.90 -14.35
CA TRP A 26 0.74 -3.94 -13.84
C TRP A 26 0.31 -3.29 -12.52
N LEU A 27 -0.98 -2.93 -12.38
CA LEU A 27 -1.50 -2.43 -11.10
C LEU A 27 -1.42 -3.48 -10.00
N SER A 28 -1.67 -4.74 -10.32
CA SER A 28 -1.53 -5.86 -9.40
C SER A 28 -0.08 -6.05 -8.93
N GLU A 29 0.89 -5.90 -9.85
CA GLU A 29 2.32 -5.93 -9.50
C GLU A 29 2.68 -4.83 -8.49
N LEU A 30 2.21 -3.60 -8.73
CA LEU A 30 2.46 -2.47 -7.83
C LEU A 30 1.85 -2.69 -6.44
N ASP A 31 0.58 -3.09 -6.38
CA ASP A 31 -0.09 -3.34 -5.10
C ASP A 31 0.54 -4.53 -4.35
N GLY A 32 1.08 -5.51 -5.07
CA GLY A 32 1.88 -6.60 -4.50
C GLY A 32 3.16 -6.09 -3.83
N VAL A 33 3.89 -5.18 -4.50
CA VAL A 33 5.09 -4.54 -3.94
C VAL A 33 4.74 -3.70 -2.71
N VAL A 34 3.71 -2.88 -2.79
CA VAL A 34 3.23 -2.06 -1.65
C VAL A 34 2.86 -2.94 -0.46
N TYR A 35 2.13 -4.03 -0.69
CA TYR A 35 1.77 -4.96 0.36
C TYR A 35 3.01 -5.59 1.03
N LEU A 36 3.95 -6.08 0.25
CA LEU A 36 5.12 -6.80 0.77
C LEU A 36 6.15 -5.87 1.43
N GLU A 37 6.42 -4.71 0.84
CA GLU A 37 7.48 -3.81 1.31
C GLU A 37 7.00 -2.83 2.38
N ILE A 38 5.73 -2.42 2.33
CA ILE A 38 5.21 -1.41 3.22
C ILE A 38 4.26 -2.02 4.25
N GLU A 39 3.13 -2.58 3.82
CA GLU A 39 2.08 -2.99 4.75
C GLU A 39 2.47 -4.19 5.62
N LYS A 40 3.09 -5.21 5.03
CA LYS A 40 3.50 -6.43 5.75
C LYS A 40 4.59 -6.18 6.79
N THR A 41 5.40 -5.13 6.61
CA THR A 41 6.48 -4.75 7.52
C THR A 41 6.00 -3.97 8.74
N HIS A 42 4.74 -3.56 8.76
CA HIS A 42 4.13 -2.81 9.85
C HIS A 42 3.04 -3.63 10.54
N GLU A 43 2.71 -3.24 11.76
CA GLU A 43 1.59 -3.83 12.48
C GLU A 43 0.28 -3.31 11.89
N SER A 44 -0.62 -4.22 11.53
CA SER A 44 -1.96 -3.85 11.10
C SER A 44 -2.79 -3.45 12.32
N GLY A 45 -3.03 -2.17 12.45
CA GLY A 45 -3.86 -1.56 13.48
C GLY A 45 -3.06 -0.80 14.53
N ASN A 46 -3.48 0.42 14.83
CA ASN A 46 -3.02 1.12 16.02
C ASN A 46 -3.41 0.30 17.23
N PRO A 47 -2.50 0.04 18.18
CA PRO A 47 -2.90 -0.50 19.46
C PRO A 47 -3.89 0.51 20.07
N VAL A 48 -5.16 0.17 20.10
CA VAL A 48 -6.16 0.93 20.85
C VAL A 48 -5.82 0.70 22.32
N CYS A 49 -4.98 1.58 22.87
CA CYS A 49 -4.88 1.70 24.30
C CYS A 49 -6.21 2.25 24.77
N GLU A 50 -7.08 1.38 25.30
CA GLU A 50 -8.26 1.87 25.98
C GLU A 50 -7.85 2.86 27.07
N PRO A 51 -8.50 4.03 27.14
CA PRO A 51 -8.19 5.00 28.18
C PRO A 51 -8.38 4.34 29.53
N TRP A 52 -7.38 4.41 30.37
CA TRP A 52 -7.27 3.91 31.73
C TRP A 52 -8.62 3.88 32.46
N VAL A 53 -9.27 2.74 32.49
CA VAL A 53 -10.34 2.48 33.45
C VAL A 53 -9.65 2.28 34.80
N ARG A 54 -9.61 3.34 35.60
CA ARG A 54 -9.19 3.23 37.00
C ARG A 54 -10.20 2.35 37.70
N THR A 55 -9.94 1.06 37.77
CA THR A 55 -10.62 0.19 38.72
C THR A 55 -10.24 0.65 40.12
N ARG A 56 -11.23 0.87 40.95
CA ARG A 56 -11.13 1.48 42.28
C ARG A 56 -10.57 0.54 43.34
N ASP A 57 -9.98 -0.57 42.94
CA ASP A 57 -9.51 -1.62 43.83
C ASP A 57 -7.98 -1.58 43.93
N PRO A 58 -7.41 -1.15 45.09
CA PRO A 58 -5.98 -1.00 45.27
C PRO A 58 -5.22 -2.34 45.34
N LEU A 59 -5.91 -3.48 45.27
CA LEU A 59 -5.32 -4.82 45.33
C LEU A 59 -5.28 -5.52 43.98
N ASP A 60 -5.97 -5.04 42.96
CA ASP A 60 -5.90 -5.58 41.62
C ASP A 60 -4.62 -5.06 40.93
N ARG A 61 -3.55 -5.80 41.11
CA ARG A 61 -2.31 -5.69 40.31
C ARG A 61 -2.48 -6.35 38.94
N GLU A 62 -3.60 -6.24 38.33
CA GLU A 62 -3.72 -6.57 36.92
C GLU A 62 -3.06 -5.42 36.14
N TRP A 63 -1.86 -5.68 35.68
CA TRP A 63 -1.24 -4.89 34.65
C TRP A 63 -2.25 -4.75 33.50
N CYS A 64 -2.51 -3.51 33.10
CA CYS A 64 -3.20 -3.24 31.84
C CYS A 64 -2.35 -3.81 30.71
N GLY A 65 -2.45 -5.11 30.50
CA GLY A 65 -1.97 -5.72 29.30
C GLY A 65 -2.81 -5.16 28.16
N CYS A 66 -2.18 -4.48 27.20
CA CYS A 66 -2.82 -4.26 25.92
C CYS A 66 -3.29 -5.63 25.44
N VAL A 67 -4.59 -5.89 25.49
CA VAL A 67 -5.14 -7.14 24.96
C VAL A 67 -4.83 -7.12 23.48
N PRO A 68 -4.02 -8.07 22.97
CA PRO A 68 -3.82 -8.18 21.54
C PRO A 68 -5.18 -8.42 20.95
N GLN A 69 -5.75 -7.44 20.26
CA GLN A 69 -6.91 -7.71 19.43
C GLN A 69 -6.49 -8.82 18.47
N GLU A 70 -7.31 -9.86 18.39
CA GLU A 70 -7.14 -10.91 17.39
C GLU A 70 -6.88 -10.22 16.06
N LYS A 71 -5.70 -10.47 15.50
CA LYS A 71 -5.28 -9.87 14.24
C LYS A 71 -6.40 -10.14 13.25
N PRO A 72 -7.00 -9.08 12.66
CA PRO A 72 -7.91 -9.32 11.56
C PRO A 72 -7.12 -10.16 10.57
N ASN A 73 -7.71 -11.28 10.18
CA ASN A 73 -7.18 -12.29 9.27
C ASN A 73 -6.18 -11.64 8.30
N GLU A 74 -4.88 -11.98 8.39
CA GLU A 74 -3.86 -11.41 7.49
C GLU A 74 -4.30 -11.78 6.07
N GLN A 75 -5.05 -10.87 5.45
CA GLN A 75 -5.47 -11.06 4.07
C GLN A 75 -4.22 -10.97 3.22
N THR A 76 -3.68 -12.12 2.87
CA THR A 76 -2.60 -12.22 1.90
C THR A 76 -3.09 -11.62 0.58
N PHE A 77 -2.33 -10.69 0.05
CA PHE A 77 -2.63 -10.15 -1.28
C PHE A 77 -1.98 -11.05 -2.33
N ASP A 78 -2.81 -11.77 -3.07
CA ASP A 78 -2.37 -12.71 -4.10
C ASP A 78 -2.48 -12.12 -5.53
N GLY A 79 -2.70 -10.80 -5.62
CA GLY A 79 -2.90 -10.11 -6.89
C GLY A 79 -4.36 -10.01 -7.31
N TYR A 80 -4.59 -9.24 -8.37
CA TYR A 80 -5.92 -9.11 -8.98
C TYR A 80 -6.09 -10.19 -10.05
N PRO A 81 -7.21 -10.95 -10.03
CA PRO A 81 -7.52 -11.88 -11.11
C PRO A 81 -7.84 -11.12 -12.42
N GLU A 82 -7.65 -11.75 -13.56
CA GLU A 82 -7.95 -11.16 -14.89
C GLU A 82 -9.42 -10.72 -15.02
N THR A 83 -10.32 -11.34 -14.26
CA THR A 83 -11.75 -11.04 -14.23
C THR A 83 -12.16 -10.08 -13.14
N VAL A 84 -11.18 -9.33 -12.57
CA VAL A 84 -11.47 -8.37 -11.48
C VAL A 84 -12.43 -7.30 -11.93
N ASP A 85 -13.33 -6.91 -11.04
CA ASP A 85 -14.19 -5.75 -11.27
C ASP A 85 -13.34 -4.48 -11.30
N LEU A 86 -13.45 -3.72 -12.40
CA LEU A 86 -12.70 -2.47 -12.59
C LEU A 86 -13.06 -1.39 -11.55
N ASP A 87 -14.18 -1.54 -10.86
CA ASP A 87 -14.58 -0.64 -9.78
C ASP A 87 -13.94 -1.01 -8.43
N THR A 88 -13.09 -2.05 -8.42
CA THR A 88 -12.29 -2.42 -7.24
C THR A 88 -11.36 -1.28 -6.85
N LYS A 89 -11.33 -0.95 -5.56
CA LYS A 89 -10.44 0.07 -5.01
C LYS A 89 -9.02 -0.46 -4.89
N LEU A 90 -8.09 0.35 -5.32
CA LEU A 90 -6.65 0.13 -5.14
C LEU A 90 -6.23 0.41 -3.69
N ARG A 91 -5.09 -0.15 -3.29
CA ARG A 91 -4.62 -0.15 -1.88
C ARG A 91 -4.18 1.22 -1.38
N ILE A 92 -3.51 2.00 -2.22
CA ILE A 92 -2.98 3.32 -1.83
C ILE A 92 -4.12 4.34 -1.78
N PRO A 93 -4.35 5.00 -0.62
CA PRO A 93 -5.41 5.98 -0.47
C PRO A 93 -5.05 7.34 -1.07
N TRP A 94 -6.07 8.16 -1.33
CA TRP A 94 -5.88 9.57 -1.58
C TRP A 94 -5.15 10.23 -0.39
N PRO A 95 -4.20 11.15 -0.57
CA PRO A 95 -3.78 11.84 -1.81
C PRO A 95 -2.61 11.18 -2.55
N TYR A 96 -2.19 9.97 -2.18
CA TYR A 96 -1.02 9.30 -2.75
C TYR A 96 -1.35 8.42 -3.97
N ASP A 97 -2.62 8.32 -4.33
CA ASP A 97 -3.12 7.43 -5.40
C ASP A 97 -2.69 7.83 -6.82
N GLU A 98 -2.13 9.03 -7.02
CA GLU A 98 -1.47 9.44 -8.28
C GLU A 98 -0.28 8.54 -8.67
N ILE A 99 0.27 7.78 -7.74
CA ILE A 99 1.34 6.81 -7.99
C ILE A 99 0.94 5.79 -9.07
N TYR A 100 -0.32 5.35 -9.08
CA TYR A 100 -0.82 4.36 -10.04
C TYR A 100 -0.74 4.89 -11.48
N ARG A 101 -1.09 6.15 -11.69
CA ARG A 101 -0.99 6.79 -12.99
C ARG A 101 0.46 6.84 -13.49
N TRP A 102 1.39 7.29 -12.64
CA TRP A 102 2.79 7.39 -13.01
C TRP A 102 3.44 6.03 -13.23
N TYR A 103 3.02 5.02 -12.48
CA TYR A 103 3.48 3.66 -12.68
C TYR A 103 3.02 3.08 -14.02
N LEU A 104 1.75 3.25 -14.36
CA LEU A 104 1.22 2.83 -15.67
C LEU A 104 1.90 3.57 -16.81
N GLU A 105 2.10 4.89 -16.71
CA GLU A 105 2.80 5.68 -17.73
C GLU A 105 4.25 5.20 -17.91
N MET A 106 4.92 4.86 -16.81
CA MET A 106 6.26 4.27 -16.83
C MET A 106 6.26 2.93 -17.59
N LYS A 107 5.35 2.01 -17.28
CA LYS A 107 5.25 0.70 -17.93
C LYS A 107 4.93 0.81 -19.43
N ILE A 108 4.02 1.71 -19.79
CA ILE A 108 3.64 1.96 -21.20
C ILE A 108 4.84 2.54 -21.97
N SER A 109 5.53 3.51 -21.38
CA SER A 109 6.69 4.14 -22.03
C SER A 109 7.87 3.17 -22.19
N ASP A 110 8.08 2.28 -21.22
CA ASP A 110 9.07 1.21 -21.31
C ASP A 110 8.74 0.25 -22.45
N ALA A 111 7.50 -0.23 -22.51
CA ALA A 111 7.05 -1.13 -23.56
C ALA A 111 7.09 -0.50 -24.97
N ASN A 112 6.91 0.81 -25.07
CA ASN A 112 7.04 1.57 -26.33
C ASN A 112 8.50 1.94 -26.67
N GLY A 113 9.45 1.75 -25.76
CA GLY A 113 10.84 2.18 -25.94
C GLY A 113 11.04 3.70 -25.84
N GLU A 114 10.12 4.43 -25.24
CA GLU A 114 10.14 5.89 -25.09
C GLU A 114 10.97 6.30 -23.85
N MET A 115 12.29 6.18 -23.90
CA MET A 115 13.18 6.35 -22.74
C MET A 115 13.04 7.70 -22.04
N THR A 116 12.80 8.79 -22.77
CA THR A 116 12.62 10.11 -22.14
C THR A 116 11.35 10.19 -21.30
N ARG A 117 10.25 9.64 -21.79
CA ARG A 117 8.98 9.56 -21.06
C ARG A 117 9.09 8.61 -19.87
N TYR A 118 9.71 7.45 -20.10
CA TYR A 118 10.00 6.51 -19.04
C TYR A 118 10.75 7.15 -17.87
N ASN A 119 11.85 7.85 -18.15
CA ASN A 119 12.64 8.50 -17.10
C ASN A 119 11.82 9.57 -16.34
N ASN A 120 11.04 10.37 -17.05
CA ASN A 120 10.18 11.38 -16.42
C ASN A 120 9.09 10.73 -15.53
N ALA A 121 8.45 9.68 -16.01
CA ALA A 121 7.44 8.94 -15.25
C ALA A 121 8.06 8.25 -14.04
N MET A 122 9.25 7.65 -14.19
CA MET A 122 9.98 6.99 -13.10
C MET A 122 10.36 7.98 -11.98
N ILE A 123 10.80 9.18 -12.30
CA ILE A 123 11.12 10.22 -11.30
C ILE A 123 9.86 10.57 -10.49
N LYS A 124 8.72 10.74 -11.16
CA LYS A 124 7.45 11.04 -10.51
C LYS A 124 6.97 9.86 -9.67
N TYR A 125 6.99 8.66 -10.23
CA TYR A 125 6.65 7.44 -9.50
C TYR A 125 7.46 7.31 -8.20
N ASN A 126 8.79 7.44 -8.28
CA ASN A 126 9.66 7.33 -7.10
C ASN A 126 9.33 8.40 -6.04
N ALA A 127 9.05 9.63 -6.47
CA ALA A 127 8.68 10.70 -5.55
C ALA A 127 7.38 10.39 -4.80
N TYR A 128 6.34 9.90 -5.49
CA TYR A 128 5.07 9.52 -4.88
C TYR A 128 5.21 8.27 -4.00
N TYR A 129 5.99 7.28 -4.46
CA TYR A 129 6.23 6.05 -3.70
C TYR A 129 6.92 6.37 -2.36
N THR A 130 7.98 7.17 -2.39
CA THR A 130 8.69 7.60 -1.17
C THR A 130 7.78 8.40 -0.25
N ALA A 131 6.98 9.32 -0.79
CA ALA A 131 6.04 10.10 0.01
C ALA A 131 4.98 9.22 0.69
N TYR A 132 4.47 8.20 0.00
CA TYR A 132 3.54 7.24 0.59
C TYR A 132 4.21 6.37 1.66
N GLN A 133 5.41 5.87 1.39
CA GLN A 133 6.19 5.08 2.35
C GLN A 133 6.47 5.88 3.63
N ASP A 134 6.87 7.15 3.51
CA ASP A 134 7.10 8.03 4.65
C ASP A 134 5.81 8.33 5.44
N PHE A 135 4.70 8.51 4.74
CA PHE A 135 3.39 8.65 5.38
C PHE A 135 3.03 7.39 6.16
N TYR A 136 3.16 6.22 5.53
CA TYR A 136 2.81 4.95 6.14
C TYR A 136 3.67 4.65 7.37
N ASN A 137 4.98 4.89 7.29
CA ASN A 137 5.93 4.72 8.39
C ASN A 137 5.63 5.63 9.60
N ARG A 138 5.07 6.82 9.35
CA ARG A 138 4.67 7.76 10.42
C ARG A 138 3.33 7.41 11.07
N THR A 139 2.45 6.75 10.33
CA THR A 139 1.09 6.44 10.79
C THR A 139 0.94 5.03 11.35
N ASN A 140 1.84 4.12 10.97
CA ASN A 140 1.82 2.74 11.41
C ASN A 140 3.13 2.36 12.10
N MET A 141 3.05 1.58 13.17
CA MET A 141 4.25 1.11 13.86
C MET A 141 4.92 -0.01 13.06
N PRO A 142 6.24 0.08 12.81
CA PRO A 142 6.97 -1.03 12.21
C PRO A 142 6.98 -2.23 13.15
N LYS A 143 6.91 -3.45 12.60
CA LYS A 143 7.09 -4.69 13.38
C LYS A 143 8.49 -4.69 13.97
N MET A 144 8.60 -4.55 15.27
CA MET A 144 9.88 -4.62 15.97
C MET A 144 10.34 -6.08 16.05
N THR A 145 11.24 -6.47 15.18
CA THR A 145 12.08 -7.66 15.39
C THR A 145 13.18 -7.27 16.37
N ALA A 146 12.93 -7.44 17.67
CA ALA A 146 13.98 -7.28 18.64
C ALA A 146 15.04 -8.38 18.39
N PRO A 147 16.30 -8.04 18.09
CA PRO A 147 17.36 -9.04 18.14
C PRO A 147 17.50 -9.43 19.60
N PHE A 148 17.21 -10.69 19.94
CA PHE A 148 17.59 -11.24 21.22
C PHE A 148 19.12 -11.25 21.29
N ILE A 149 19.69 -10.26 21.95
CA ILE A 149 21.09 -10.30 22.33
C ILE A 149 21.15 -11.23 23.55
N HIS A 150 21.53 -12.48 23.35
CA HIS A 150 21.96 -13.32 24.43
C HIS A 150 23.32 -12.78 24.92
N LEU A 151 23.29 -12.12 26.09
CA LEU A 151 24.49 -11.84 26.87
C LEU A 151 24.92 -13.10 27.60
#